data_5e7e7fdded0bd8266dafbc476bc5f39e
#
_entry.id   5e7e7fdded0bd8266dafbc476bc5f39e
#
_cell.length_a   1.000
_cell.length_b   1.000
_cell.length_c   1.000
_cell.angle_alpha   90.00
_cell.angle_beta   90.00
_cell.angle_gamma   90.00
#
_symmetry.space_group_name_H-M   'P 1'
#
loop_
_entity.id
_entity.type
_entity.pdbx_description
1 polymer ?
#
loop_
_entity_poly.entity_id
_entity_poly.type
_entity_poly.pdbx_seq_one_letter_code
_entity_poly.pdbx_strand_id
1 'polypeptide(L)'
;MRLPEAVHLPVTDLPVSAQAINATASRRSMRFIDEFRDGELARGLAAAIRQAARPDRDYRFMEFCGGHTHAIARYGVTDLLPPNVHMIHGPGCPVCVLPIGRIDMAIRLVREAGVTLCSYGDPLRVPASGGLSLLKVKAALGRDGNLRGDLRMIYSGADALAFAQQHPERQVVFLAIGFETTTPPTAVLIRQAQALGLRNFSVLCCHVLTPPAIASILAATEVRQWGSVSLDGFIGPAHVSTIIGTRPYERFAEEYRKPVVVAGFEPLDVMLAILMLIKQVNAGRALVENEFSRAVTRAGNHKAQHLVSEVFELRRSFAWRGLGELPYSALRIRQAFADFDAEQRFAVRYEAVADHPACECGAVLRGVKQPQQCRIFGSVCTPENPIGSCMVSSEGACAAHYSFGRFTDAAPSADADFPGSPQASG
;
A
#
# COMPACT_ATOMS: atom_id res chain seq x y z
N MET A 1 -3.70 -1.74 -40.06
CA MET A 1 -3.33 -0.54 -39.31
C MET A 1 -2.12 -0.92 -38.46
N ARG A 2 -0.91 -0.54 -38.87
CA ARG A 2 0.36 -0.92 -38.23
C ARG A 2 0.56 -0.07 -36.99
N LEU A 3 0.95 -0.70 -35.87
CA LEU A 3 1.34 -0.03 -34.63
C LEU A 3 2.61 0.80 -34.89
N PRO A 4 2.75 2.01 -34.33
CA PRO A 4 3.98 2.79 -34.47
C PRO A 4 5.12 2.12 -33.69
N GLU A 5 6.30 2.08 -34.32
CA GLU A 5 7.54 1.56 -33.76
C GLU A 5 7.94 2.31 -32.49
N ALA A 6 8.39 1.54 -31.50
CA ALA A 6 8.97 2.08 -30.29
C ALA A 6 10.23 2.87 -30.64
N VAL A 7 10.30 4.12 -30.21
CA VAL A 7 11.50 4.95 -30.29
C VAL A 7 12.56 4.33 -29.39
N HIS A 8 13.51 3.64 -29.98
CA HIS A 8 14.74 3.22 -29.34
C HIS A 8 15.61 4.46 -29.07
N LEU A 9 15.74 4.85 -27.82
CA LEU A 9 16.84 5.70 -27.39
C LEU A 9 18.14 4.88 -27.43
N PRO A 10 19.27 5.45 -27.88
CA PRO A 10 20.52 4.70 -27.99
C PRO A 10 21.04 4.31 -26.59
N VAL A 11 21.22 3.01 -26.38
CA VAL A 11 21.68 2.35 -25.15
C VAL A 11 23.21 2.44 -25.02
N THR A 12 23.83 3.60 -25.17
CA THR A 12 25.28 3.71 -25.12
C THR A 12 25.87 4.16 -23.79
N ASP A 13 25.06 4.60 -22.79
CA ASP A 13 25.58 5.11 -21.51
C ASP A 13 24.91 4.52 -20.26
N LEU A 14 24.35 3.31 -20.35
CA LEU A 14 23.90 2.59 -19.16
C LEU A 14 25.06 1.81 -18.56
N PRO A 15 25.38 1.96 -17.27
CA PRO A 15 26.41 1.12 -16.64
C PRO A 15 25.92 -0.33 -16.64
N VAL A 16 26.80 -1.22 -17.07
CA VAL A 16 26.91 -2.69 -16.94
C VAL A 16 25.63 -3.54 -16.63
N SER A 17 24.55 -2.98 -16.07
CA SER A 17 23.45 -3.75 -15.46
C SER A 17 22.43 -4.36 -16.43
N ALA A 18 22.00 -3.63 -17.45
CA ALA A 18 20.98 -4.17 -18.36
C ALA A 18 21.54 -5.15 -19.40
N GLN A 19 22.82 -5.01 -19.79
CA GLN A 19 23.49 -5.96 -20.69
C GLN A 19 23.99 -7.20 -19.96
N ALA A 20 24.43 -7.09 -18.70
CA ALA A 20 24.85 -8.24 -17.89
C ALA A 20 23.69 -9.17 -17.51
N ILE A 21 22.50 -8.63 -17.26
CA ILE A 21 21.30 -9.44 -16.99
C ILE A 21 20.95 -10.36 -18.17
N ASN A 22 21.19 -9.90 -19.40
CA ASN A 22 20.93 -10.72 -20.60
C ASN A 22 22.02 -11.75 -20.92
N ALA A 23 23.24 -11.63 -20.38
CA ALA A 23 24.37 -12.47 -20.75
C ALA A 23 24.57 -13.73 -19.88
N THR A 24 23.97 -13.81 -18.68
CA THR A 24 24.15 -14.94 -17.74
C THR A 24 23.00 -15.98 -17.76
N ALA A 25 22.00 -15.83 -18.62
CA ALA A 25 20.82 -16.69 -18.69
C ALA A 25 21.09 -18.05 -19.36
N SER A 26 22.06 -18.83 -18.88
CA SER A 26 22.35 -20.20 -19.37
C SER A 26 22.15 -21.30 -18.32
N ARG A 27 21.13 -21.20 -17.48
CA ARG A 27 20.59 -22.36 -16.71
C ARG A 27 19.12 -22.11 -16.49
N ARG A 28 18.26 -23.08 -16.74
CA ARG A 28 16.78 -23.15 -16.51
C ARG A 28 16.24 -22.16 -15.46
N SER A 29 16.51 -20.86 -15.62
CA SER A 29 15.99 -19.80 -14.76
C SER A 29 14.62 -19.39 -15.28
N MET A 30 13.68 -19.16 -14.40
CA MET A 30 12.39 -18.56 -14.77
C MET A 30 12.63 -17.11 -15.17
N ARG A 31 12.45 -16.83 -16.47
CA ARG A 31 12.57 -15.49 -17.04
C ARG A 31 11.74 -14.49 -16.22
N PHE A 32 12.30 -13.33 -15.89
CA PHE A 32 11.72 -12.26 -15.08
C PHE A 32 11.56 -12.55 -13.57
N ILE A 33 12.14 -13.64 -13.04
CA ILE A 33 12.13 -13.95 -11.61
C ILE A 33 13.56 -14.15 -11.11
N ASP A 34 14.23 -15.21 -11.55
CA ASP A 34 15.52 -15.59 -10.98
C ASP A 34 16.61 -14.56 -11.29
N GLU A 35 16.58 -13.94 -12.47
CA GLU A 35 17.49 -12.89 -12.87
C GLU A 35 17.42 -11.63 -11.98
N PHE A 36 16.27 -11.35 -11.36
CA PHE A 36 16.08 -10.21 -10.46
C PHE A 36 16.36 -10.54 -8.97
N ARG A 37 16.77 -11.80 -8.69
CA ARG A 37 17.14 -12.29 -7.35
C ARG A 37 18.59 -12.73 -7.26
N ASP A 38 19.39 -12.42 -8.25
CA ASP A 38 20.80 -12.81 -8.33
C ASP A 38 21.63 -12.06 -7.27
N GLY A 39 22.29 -12.82 -6.38
CA GLY A 39 23.07 -12.26 -5.29
C GLY A 39 24.37 -11.58 -5.74
N GLU A 40 24.95 -11.94 -6.91
CA GLU A 40 26.14 -11.25 -7.43
C GLU A 40 25.77 -9.89 -8.00
N LEU A 41 24.67 -9.81 -8.74
CA LEU A 41 24.12 -8.55 -9.22
C LEU A 41 23.70 -7.65 -8.05
N ALA A 42 23.12 -8.22 -6.99
CA ALA A 42 22.78 -7.46 -5.78
C ALA A 42 24.01 -6.84 -5.12
N ARG A 43 25.12 -7.61 -4.98
CA ARG A 43 26.40 -7.08 -4.47
C ARG A 43 27.00 -6.00 -5.39
N GLY A 44 26.89 -6.18 -6.72
CA GLY A 44 27.30 -5.18 -7.70
C GLY A 44 26.52 -3.87 -7.56
N LEU A 45 25.19 -3.95 -7.43
CA LEU A 45 24.34 -2.78 -7.19
C LEU A 45 24.63 -2.12 -5.83
N ALA A 46 24.86 -2.91 -4.77
CA ALA A 46 25.26 -2.38 -3.46
C ALA A 46 26.58 -1.61 -3.53
N ALA A 47 27.57 -2.10 -4.29
CA ALA A 47 28.81 -1.39 -4.54
C ALA A 47 28.58 -0.08 -5.30
N ALA A 48 27.75 -0.10 -6.36
CA ALA A 48 27.40 1.09 -7.12
C ALA A 48 26.64 2.12 -6.28
N ILE A 49 25.73 1.68 -5.40
CA ILE A 49 25.04 2.55 -4.45
C ILE A 49 26.03 3.20 -3.48
N ARG A 50 26.94 2.44 -2.88
CA ARG A 50 27.98 2.98 -2.00
C ARG A 50 28.88 4.00 -2.70
N GLN A 51 29.23 3.76 -3.98
CA GLN A 51 30.03 4.70 -4.76
C GLN A 51 29.25 5.97 -5.11
N ALA A 52 27.96 5.87 -5.38
CA ALA A 52 27.10 7.00 -5.73
C ALA A 52 26.67 7.83 -4.52
N ALA A 53 26.52 7.20 -3.35
CA ALA A 53 26.12 7.88 -2.12
C ALA A 53 27.28 8.74 -1.60
N ARG A 54 27.02 10.06 -1.49
CA ARG A 54 28.01 11.02 -0.98
C ARG A 54 28.15 10.88 0.53
N PRO A 55 29.34 10.82 1.10
CA PRO A 55 29.55 10.59 2.54
C PRO A 55 29.11 11.78 3.42
N ASP A 56 29.00 12.98 2.82
CA ASP A 56 28.60 14.22 3.47
C ASP A 56 27.09 14.45 3.49
N ARG A 57 26.27 13.47 3.07
CA ARG A 57 24.83 13.61 2.92
C ARG A 57 24.08 12.34 3.34
N ASP A 58 22.98 12.51 4.07
CA ASP A 58 21.95 11.49 4.25
C ASP A 58 20.95 11.49 3.10
N TYR A 59 20.49 10.31 2.73
CA TYR A 59 19.44 10.09 1.74
C TYR A 59 18.26 9.39 2.40
N ARG A 60 17.05 9.92 2.23
CA ARG A 60 15.82 9.38 2.80
C ARG A 60 14.79 9.17 1.69
N PHE A 61 14.58 7.91 1.34
CA PHE A 61 13.64 7.51 0.28
C PHE A 61 12.45 6.78 0.90
N MET A 62 11.23 7.25 0.57
CA MET A 62 10.01 6.59 1.04
C MET A 62 9.45 5.70 -0.07
N GLU A 63 9.13 4.46 0.29
CA GLU A 63 8.38 3.56 -0.58
C GLU A 63 6.87 3.64 -0.28
N PHE A 64 6.07 3.47 -1.33
CA PHE A 64 4.61 3.61 -1.27
C PHE A 64 3.88 2.36 -1.74
N CYS A 65 4.42 1.18 -1.47
CA CYS A 65 3.78 -0.08 -1.82
C CYS A 65 4.15 -1.17 -0.82
N GLY A 66 3.15 -1.84 -0.27
CA GLY A 66 3.39 -2.94 0.66
C GLY A 66 4.24 -4.08 0.08
N GLY A 67 4.19 -4.29 -1.24
CA GLY A 67 5.09 -5.21 -1.94
C GLY A 67 6.56 -4.80 -1.81
N HIS A 68 6.89 -3.50 -1.87
CA HIS A 68 8.25 -3.01 -1.61
C HIS A 68 8.64 -3.20 -0.15
N THR A 69 7.75 -2.83 0.80
CA THR A 69 7.98 -3.07 2.23
C THR A 69 8.35 -4.52 2.49
N HIS A 70 7.55 -5.45 1.94
CA HIS A 70 7.77 -6.89 2.07
C HIS A 70 9.10 -7.33 1.45
N ALA A 71 9.39 -6.88 0.21
CA ALA A 71 10.63 -7.24 -0.49
C ALA A 71 11.88 -6.71 0.23
N ILE A 72 11.85 -5.45 0.65
CA ILE A 72 12.96 -4.81 1.39
C ILE A 72 13.27 -5.59 2.67
N ALA A 73 12.23 -5.91 3.46
CA ALA A 73 12.41 -6.64 4.71
C ALA A 73 12.81 -8.12 4.47
N ARG A 74 12.17 -8.80 3.52
CA ARG A 74 12.40 -10.22 3.25
C ARG A 74 13.78 -10.52 2.71
N TYR A 75 14.31 -9.67 1.83
CA TYR A 75 15.61 -9.87 1.18
C TYR A 75 16.74 -9.10 1.84
N GLY A 76 16.48 -8.41 2.97
CA GLY A 76 17.50 -7.65 3.70
C GLY A 76 18.13 -6.53 2.85
N VAL A 77 17.34 -5.86 1.99
CA VAL A 77 17.86 -4.81 1.09
C VAL A 77 18.54 -3.71 1.89
N THR A 78 17.97 -3.34 3.05
CA THR A 78 18.55 -2.32 3.93
C THR A 78 19.97 -2.65 4.41
N ASP A 79 20.28 -3.92 4.62
CA ASP A 79 21.60 -4.36 5.11
C ASP A 79 22.69 -4.24 4.03
N LEU A 80 22.28 -4.12 2.76
CA LEU A 80 23.18 -3.91 1.63
C LEU A 80 23.47 -2.42 1.35
N LEU A 81 22.69 -1.52 1.96
CA LEU A 81 22.82 -0.07 1.76
C LEU A 81 23.92 0.52 2.66
N PRO A 82 24.58 1.62 2.25
CA PRO A 82 25.46 2.36 3.14
C PRO A 82 24.64 3.05 4.25
N PRO A 83 25.27 3.33 5.41
CA PRO A 83 24.57 3.80 6.62
C PRO A 83 23.86 5.14 6.45
N ASN A 84 24.22 5.92 5.45
CA ASN A 84 23.61 7.21 5.12
C ASN A 84 22.49 7.13 4.07
N VAL A 85 22.04 5.92 3.70
CA VAL A 85 20.89 5.70 2.81
C VAL A 85 19.78 4.99 3.59
N HIS A 86 18.69 5.71 3.84
CA HIS A 86 17.59 5.26 4.69
C HIS A 86 16.34 4.97 3.87
N MET A 87 15.82 3.75 3.99
CA MET A 87 14.52 3.39 3.47
C MET A 87 13.43 3.70 4.51
N ILE A 88 12.39 4.38 4.06
CA ILE A 88 11.27 4.82 4.89
C ILE A 88 10.00 4.18 4.37
N HIS A 89 9.24 3.56 5.27
CA HIS A 89 7.97 2.94 4.91
C HIS A 89 6.88 4.01 4.88
N GLY A 90 6.19 4.09 3.75
CA GLY A 90 5.02 4.93 3.57
C GLY A 90 3.70 4.16 3.74
N PRO A 91 2.55 4.81 3.55
CA PRO A 91 1.22 4.21 3.68
C PRO A 91 0.86 3.34 2.47
N GLY A 92 1.71 2.38 2.12
CA GLY A 92 1.60 1.52 0.94
C GLY A 92 0.71 0.29 1.07
N CYS A 93 0.15 0.01 2.25
CA CYS A 93 -0.72 -1.13 2.51
C CYS A 93 -2.17 -0.65 2.76
N PRO A 94 -3.17 -1.06 1.95
CA PRO A 94 -4.53 -0.55 2.06
C PRO A 94 -5.23 -1.00 3.36
N VAL A 95 -4.87 -2.16 3.89
CA VAL A 95 -5.37 -2.66 5.19
C VAL A 95 -4.81 -1.81 6.33
N CYS A 96 -3.56 -1.38 6.21
CA CYS A 96 -2.86 -0.62 7.25
C CYS A 96 -3.45 0.80 7.42
N VAL A 97 -3.91 1.39 6.33
CA VAL A 97 -4.45 2.76 6.32
C VAL A 97 -5.96 2.85 6.55
N LEU A 98 -6.64 1.68 6.65
CA LEU A 98 -8.08 1.65 6.88
C LEU A 98 -8.42 2.07 8.32
N PRO A 99 -9.23 3.13 8.52
CA PRO A 99 -9.60 3.58 9.87
C PRO A 99 -10.55 2.59 10.55
N ILE A 100 -10.49 2.56 11.89
CA ILE A 100 -11.30 1.68 12.75
C ILE A 100 -12.79 1.79 12.41
N GLY A 101 -13.32 3.01 12.26
CA GLY A 101 -14.72 3.24 11.96
C GLY A 101 -15.24 2.56 10.70
N ARG A 102 -14.37 2.23 9.72
CA ARG A 102 -14.76 1.45 8.53
C ARG A 102 -14.95 -0.04 8.85
N ILE A 103 -14.15 -0.57 9.75
CA ILE A 103 -14.35 -1.94 10.27
C ILE A 103 -15.61 -1.98 11.14
N ASP A 104 -15.84 -0.95 11.96
CA ASP A 104 -17.07 -0.85 12.78
C ASP A 104 -18.33 -0.79 11.90
N MET A 105 -18.30 -0.07 10.77
CA MET A 105 -19.38 -0.11 9.78
C MET A 105 -19.64 -1.53 9.26
N ALA A 106 -18.59 -2.26 8.93
CA ALA A 106 -18.70 -3.65 8.48
C ALA A 106 -19.28 -4.56 9.57
N ILE A 107 -18.91 -4.36 10.84
CA ILE A 107 -19.46 -5.08 12.00
C ILE A 107 -20.95 -4.75 12.18
N ARG A 108 -21.35 -3.49 12.07
CA ARG A 108 -22.76 -3.08 12.16
C ARG A 108 -23.60 -3.71 11.05
N LEU A 109 -23.11 -3.74 9.83
CA LEU A 109 -23.79 -4.42 8.71
C LEU A 109 -24.10 -5.88 9.05
N VAL A 110 -23.15 -6.61 9.63
CA VAL A 110 -23.35 -8.00 10.02
C VAL A 110 -24.34 -8.12 11.18
N ARG A 111 -24.17 -7.33 12.25
CA ARG A 111 -24.93 -7.48 13.49
C ARG A 111 -26.34 -6.91 13.41
N GLU A 112 -26.50 -5.74 12.80
CA GLU A 112 -27.74 -4.97 12.82
C GLU A 112 -28.56 -5.20 11.54
N ALA A 113 -27.91 -5.19 10.37
CA ALA A 113 -28.59 -5.42 9.09
C ALA A 113 -28.68 -6.91 8.71
N GLY A 114 -28.00 -7.80 9.43
CA GLY A 114 -28.07 -9.24 9.20
C GLY A 114 -27.48 -9.69 7.85
N VAL A 115 -26.55 -8.95 7.28
CA VAL A 115 -25.95 -9.27 5.98
C VAL A 115 -24.95 -10.42 6.07
N THR A 116 -24.73 -11.12 4.98
CA THR A 116 -23.51 -11.92 4.79
C THR A 116 -22.42 -11.01 4.26
N LEU A 117 -21.42 -10.70 5.10
CA LEU A 117 -20.26 -9.90 4.74
C LEU A 117 -19.17 -10.80 4.18
N CYS A 118 -18.75 -10.54 2.93
CA CYS A 118 -17.64 -11.19 2.28
C CYS A 118 -16.40 -10.29 2.32
N SER A 119 -15.26 -10.81 2.78
CA SER A 119 -14.01 -10.06 2.90
C SER A 119 -12.80 -10.94 2.63
N TYR A 120 -11.70 -10.33 2.23
CA TYR A 120 -10.38 -10.97 2.23
C TYR A 120 -9.93 -11.32 3.65
N GLY A 121 -8.89 -12.15 3.77
CA GLY A 121 -8.43 -12.66 5.07
C GLY A 121 -7.89 -11.59 6.01
N ASP A 122 -7.03 -10.70 5.53
CA ASP A 122 -6.39 -9.67 6.37
C ASP A 122 -7.40 -8.70 7.04
N PRO A 123 -8.37 -8.12 6.32
CA PRO A 123 -9.37 -7.26 6.94
C PRO A 123 -10.15 -7.89 8.08
N LEU A 124 -10.31 -9.23 8.08
CA LEU A 124 -11.00 -9.93 9.17
C LEU A 124 -10.29 -9.79 10.52
N ARG A 125 -8.97 -9.58 10.51
CA ARG A 125 -8.12 -9.47 11.71
C ARG A 125 -7.86 -8.04 12.15
N VAL A 126 -8.24 -7.03 11.34
CA VAL A 126 -8.01 -5.61 11.68
C VAL A 126 -8.73 -5.27 12.98
N PRO A 127 -8.03 -4.63 13.95
CA PRO A 127 -8.65 -4.19 15.19
C PRO A 127 -9.74 -3.14 14.94
N ALA A 128 -10.88 -3.35 15.59
CA ALA A 128 -12.05 -2.50 15.63
C ALA A 128 -12.26 -1.93 17.04
N SER A 129 -13.32 -1.15 17.23
CA SER A 129 -13.70 -0.60 18.53
C SER A 129 -13.92 -1.69 19.58
N GLY A 130 -13.61 -1.38 20.85
CA GLY A 130 -13.82 -2.29 21.96
C GLY A 130 -12.97 -3.57 21.90
N GLY A 131 -11.83 -3.55 21.20
CA GLY A 131 -10.96 -4.72 21.03
C GLY A 131 -11.56 -5.82 20.14
N LEU A 132 -12.60 -5.51 19.37
CA LEU A 132 -13.22 -6.40 18.41
C LEU A 132 -12.37 -6.53 17.14
N SER A 133 -12.75 -7.48 16.30
CA SER A 133 -12.40 -7.60 14.88
C SER A 133 -13.51 -8.39 14.20
N LEU A 134 -13.57 -8.36 12.88
CA LEU A 134 -14.53 -9.16 12.13
C LEU A 134 -14.38 -10.66 12.44
N LEU A 135 -13.16 -11.14 12.66
CA LEU A 135 -12.90 -12.54 13.04
C LEU A 135 -13.50 -12.89 14.43
N LYS A 136 -13.35 -11.98 15.42
CA LYS A 136 -13.96 -12.15 16.75
C LYS A 136 -15.47 -12.11 16.67
N VAL A 137 -16.03 -11.25 15.82
CA VAL A 137 -17.48 -11.21 15.55
C VAL A 137 -17.95 -12.53 14.96
N LYS A 138 -17.23 -13.07 13.96
CA LYS A 138 -17.56 -14.40 13.39
C LYS A 138 -17.58 -15.50 14.43
N ALA A 139 -16.62 -15.52 15.34
CA ALA A 139 -16.56 -16.50 16.42
C ALA A 139 -17.74 -16.37 17.42
N ALA A 140 -18.25 -15.13 17.62
CA ALA A 140 -19.43 -14.88 18.45
C ALA A 140 -20.73 -15.28 17.73
N LEU A 141 -20.86 -15.05 16.42
CA LEU A 141 -22.03 -15.46 15.62
C LEU A 141 -22.35 -16.94 15.75
N GLY A 142 -21.32 -17.80 15.83
CA GLY A 142 -21.51 -19.24 15.99
C GLY A 142 -22.01 -19.69 17.38
N ARG A 143 -21.98 -18.78 18.37
CA ARG A 143 -22.40 -19.07 19.76
C ARG A 143 -23.73 -18.44 20.13
N ASP A 144 -24.08 -17.36 19.47
CA ASP A 144 -25.30 -16.58 19.74
C ASP A 144 -26.29 -16.79 18.61
N GLY A 145 -27.25 -17.70 18.80
CA GLY A 145 -28.27 -18.06 17.80
C GLY A 145 -29.22 -16.91 17.39
N ASN A 146 -29.13 -15.73 18.01
CA ASN A 146 -29.95 -14.56 17.70
C ASN A 146 -29.35 -13.65 16.64
N LEU A 147 -28.08 -13.83 16.26
CA LEU A 147 -27.42 -13.01 15.23
C LEU A 147 -27.72 -13.54 13.84
N ARG A 148 -28.34 -12.70 12.99
CA ARG A 148 -28.82 -13.10 11.64
C ARG A 148 -27.74 -13.00 10.56
N GLY A 149 -26.65 -12.25 10.79
CA GLY A 149 -25.58 -12.04 9.82
C GLY A 149 -24.59 -13.20 9.72
N ASP A 150 -23.77 -13.15 8.70
CA ASP A 150 -22.67 -14.10 8.49
C ASP A 150 -21.40 -13.37 7.98
N LEU A 151 -20.25 -13.99 8.16
CA LEU A 151 -18.95 -13.52 7.69
C LEU A 151 -18.26 -14.60 6.88
N ARG A 152 -17.91 -14.28 5.63
CA ARG A 152 -17.22 -15.17 4.72
C ARG A 152 -15.86 -14.63 4.32
N MET A 153 -14.83 -15.42 4.51
CA MET A 153 -13.54 -15.18 3.90
C MET A 153 -13.60 -15.60 2.43
N ILE A 154 -13.12 -14.74 1.55
CA ILE A 154 -13.07 -14.96 0.11
C ILE A 154 -11.66 -14.68 -0.42
N TYR A 155 -11.33 -15.25 -1.56
CA TYR A 155 -10.07 -15.00 -2.27
C TYR A 155 -10.23 -14.03 -3.44
N SER A 156 -11.47 -13.89 -3.93
CA SER A 156 -11.83 -12.97 -5.01
C SER A 156 -13.18 -12.32 -4.72
N GLY A 157 -13.38 -11.07 -5.14
CA GLY A 157 -14.71 -10.45 -5.12
C GLY A 157 -15.73 -11.22 -5.98
N ALA A 158 -15.28 -11.99 -6.97
CA ALA A 158 -16.15 -12.89 -7.75
C ALA A 158 -16.81 -13.98 -6.89
N ASP A 159 -16.14 -14.41 -5.81
CA ASP A 159 -16.73 -15.39 -4.87
C ASP A 159 -17.94 -14.80 -4.14
N ALA A 160 -17.88 -13.49 -3.80
CA ALA A 160 -19.01 -12.80 -3.17
C ALA A 160 -20.19 -12.66 -4.15
N LEU A 161 -19.92 -12.37 -5.42
CA LEU A 161 -20.94 -12.28 -6.47
C LEU A 161 -21.60 -13.65 -6.72
N ALA A 162 -20.79 -14.71 -6.86
CA ALA A 162 -21.27 -16.07 -7.03
C ALA A 162 -22.12 -16.53 -5.84
N PHE A 163 -21.70 -16.18 -4.63
CA PHE A 163 -22.47 -16.48 -3.43
C PHE A 163 -23.82 -15.75 -3.43
N ALA A 164 -23.87 -14.48 -3.83
CA ALA A 164 -25.12 -13.75 -3.95
C ALA A 164 -26.11 -14.38 -4.97
N GLN A 165 -25.58 -14.91 -6.07
CA GLN A 165 -26.40 -15.60 -7.08
C GLN A 165 -26.98 -16.92 -6.54
N GLN A 166 -26.20 -17.67 -5.75
CA GLN A 166 -26.59 -18.96 -5.17
C GLN A 166 -27.54 -18.81 -3.98
N HIS A 167 -27.56 -17.64 -3.34
CA HIS A 167 -28.33 -17.35 -2.11
C HIS A 167 -29.16 -16.09 -2.27
N PRO A 168 -30.21 -16.09 -3.13
CA PRO A 168 -31.04 -14.91 -3.39
C PRO A 168 -31.77 -14.41 -2.14
N GLU A 169 -31.97 -15.26 -1.14
CA GLU A 169 -32.57 -14.94 0.16
C GLU A 169 -31.67 -14.15 1.09
N ARG A 170 -30.37 -14.07 0.79
CA ARG A 170 -29.37 -13.39 1.65
C ARG A 170 -28.93 -12.08 1.05
N GLN A 171 -28.82 -11.07 1.88
CA GLN A 171 -28.15 -9.81 1.53
C GLN A 171 -26.65 -10.01 1.63
N VAL A 172 -25.91 -9.85 0.52
CA VAL A 172 -24.47 -10.05 0.46
C VAL A 172 -23.78 -8.70 0.29
N VAL A 173 -22.82 -8.43 1.17
CA VAL A 173 -21.99 -7.23 1.10
C VAL A 173 -20.54 -7.63 0.91
N PHE A 174 -19.90 -7.14 -0.14
CA PHE A 174 -18.47 -7.26 -0.35
C PHE A 174 -17.75 -6.07 0.28
N LEU A 175 -16.88 -6.32 1.28
CA LEU A 175 -15.99 -5.31 1.84
C LEU A 175 -14.80 -5.11 0.90
N ALA A 176 -14.89 -4.10 0.05
CA ALA A 176 -13.92 -3.81 -0.98
C ALA A 176 -12.85 -2.84 -0.47
N ILE A 177 -11.69 -3.40 -0.11
CA ILE A 177 -10.51 -2.66 0.38
C ILE A 177 -9.41 -2.77 -0.66
N GLY A 178 -8.72 -1.68 -0.93
CA GLY A 178 -7.57 -1.69 -1.82
C GLY A 178 -7.22 -0.32 -2.38
N PHE A 179 -6.09 -0.28 -3.05
CA PHE A 179 -5.65 0.84 -3.88
C PHE A 179 -6.19 0.73 -5.31
N GLU A 180 -5.60 1.49 -6.23
CA GLU A 180 -6.04 1.57 -7.62
C GLU A 180 -6.02 0.22 -8.37
N THR A 181 -5.23 -0.75 -7.90
CA THR A 181 -5.16 -2.10 -8.50
C THR A 181 -6.44 -2.92 -8.30
N THR A 182 -7.12 -2.72 -7.18
CA THR A 182 -8.31 -3.51 -6.81
C THR A 182 -9.62 -2.84 -7.21
N THR A 183 -9.58 -1.58 -7.63
CA THR A 183 -10.76 -0.85 -8.10
C THR A 183 -11.34 -1.38 -9.41
N PRO A 184 -10.55 -1.69 -10.47
CA PRO A 184 -11.10 -2.22 -11.71
C PRO A 184 -11.84 -3.54 -11.53
N PRO A 185 -11.31 -4.57 -10.82
CA PRO A 185 -12.08 -5.78 -10.52
C PRO A 185 -13.40 -5.49 -9.80
N THR A 186 -13.41 -4.58 -8.82
CA THR A 186 -14.66 -4.21 -8.12
C THR A 186 -15.66 -3.54 -9.06
N ALA A 187 -15.20 -2.70 -9.99
CA ALA A 187 -16.06 -2.11 -11.03
C ALA A 187 -16.68 -3.18 -11.93
N VAL A 188 -15.89 -4.19 -12.33
CA VAL A 188 -16.41 -5.35 -13.10
C VAL A 188 -17.52 -6.05 -12.32
N LEU A 189 -17.33 -6.31 -11.03
CA LEU A 189 -18.34 -6.99 -10.20
C LEU A 189 -19.65 -6.22 -10.12
N ILE A 190 -19.59 -4.90 -9.93
CA ILE A 190 -20.78 -4.05 -9.87
C ILE A 190 -21.53 -4.08 -11.20
N ARG A 191 -20.81 -3.97 -12.33
CA ARG A 191 -21.42 -4.07 -13.66
C ARG A 191 -22.02 -5.44 -13.94
N GLN A 192 -21.34 -6.51 -13.53
CA GLN A 192 -21.87 -7.86 -13.65
C GLN A 192 -23.11 -8.07 -12.79
N ALA A 193 -23.10 -7.59 -11.55
CA ALA A 193 -24.29 -7.64 -10.69
C ALA A 193 -25.47 -6.93 -11.31
N GLN A 194 -25.25 -5.75 -11.92
CA GLN A 194 -26.27 -5.01 -12.64
C GLN A 194 -26.80 -5.77 -13.86
N ALA A 195 -25.91 -6.31 -14.69
CA ALA A 195 -26.28 -7.08 -15.88
C ALA A 195 -27.06 -8.35 -15.55
N LEU A 196 -26.78 -8.97 -14.40
CA LEU A 196 -27.47 -10.15 -13.89
C LEU A 196 -28.76 -9.80 -13.13
N GLY A 197 -29.09 -8.54 -12.96
CA GLY A 197 -30.26 -8.09 -12.21
C GLY A 197 -30.26 -8.45 -10.74
N LEU A 198 -29.06 -8.63 -10.13
CA LEU A 198 -28.95 -9.00 -8.71
C LEU A 198 -29.39 -7.83 -7.81
N ARG A 199 -30.34 -8.13 -6.94
CA ARG A 199 -30.85 -7.16 -5.96
C ARG A 199 -30.32 -7.39 -4.54
N ASN A 200 -29.57 -8.46 -4.35
CA ASN A 200 -29.07 -8.87 -3.03
C ASN A 200 -27.55 -8.77 -2.88
N PHE A 201 -26.85 -8.15 -3.86
CA PHE A 201 -25.42 -7.87 -3.82
C PHE A 201 -25.16 -6.37 -3.66
N SER A 202 -24.21 -6.01 -2.81
CA SER A 202 -23.71 -4.63 -2.68
C SER A 202 -22.26 -4.60 -2.22
N VAL A 203 -21.64 -3.43 -2.27
CA VAL A 203 -20.22 -3.23 -1.97
C VAL A 203 -20.08 -2.12 -0.91
N LEU A 204 -19.39 -2.42 0.19
CA LEU A 204 -18.88 -1.41 1.11
C LEU A 204 -17.54 -0.92 0.56
N CYS A 205 -17.56 0.24 -0.11
CA CYS A 205 -16.42 0.76 -0.85
C CYS A 205 -15.41 1.47 0.07
N CYS A 206 -14.25 0.85 0.28
CA CYS A 206 -13.11 1.39 1.00
C CYS A 206 -11.86 1.47 0.11
N HIS A 207 -12.05 1.75 -1.20
CA HIS A 207 -10.94 1.98 -2.11
C HIS A 207 -10.34 3.36 -1.90
N VAL A 208 -9.02 3.38 -1.74
CA VAL A 208 -8.21 4.59 -1.50
C VAL A 208 -7.23 4.82 -2.65
N LEU A 209 -6.72 6.05 -2.76
CA LEU A 209 -5.89 6.49 -3.87
C LEU A 209 -4.50 6.91 -3.39
N THR A 210 -3.47 6.40 -4.05
CA THR A 210 -2.07 6.61 -3.68
C THR A 210 -1.58 8.05 -3.91
N PRO A 211 -1.82 8.72 -5.06
CA PRO A 211 -1.27 10.06 -5.29
C PRO A 211 -1.72 11.11 -4.27
N PRO A 212 -2.99 11.19 -3.83
CA PRO A 212 -3.39 12.11 -2.77
C PRO A 212 -2.71 11.85 -1.42
N ALA A 213 -2.41 10.59 -1.10
CA ALA A 213 -1.70 10.24 0.14
C ALA A 213 -0.25 10.74 0.09
N ILE A 214 0.46 10.56 -1.02
CA ILE A 214 1.80 11.10 -1.24
C ILE A 214 1.79 12.63 -1.12
N ALA A 215 0.84 13.29 -1.81
CA ALA A 215 0.69 14.74 -1.74
C ALA A 215 0.48 15.25 -0.30
N SER A 216 -0.33 14.53 0.49
CA SER A 216 -0.57 14.86 1.90
C SER A 216 0.69 14.79 2.75
N ILE A 217 1.53 13.76 2.55
CA ILE A 217 2.80 13.64 3.28
C ILE A 217 3.76 14.76 2.89
N LEU A 218 3.86 15.08 1.60
CA LEU A 218 4.71 16.17 1.12
C LEU A 218 4.25 17.54 1.67
N ALA A 219 2.95 17.81 1.64
CA ALA A 219 2.39 19.04 2.19
C ALA A 219 2.61 19.14 3.71
N ALA A 220 2.47 18.04 4.46
CA ALA A 220 2.74 17.99 5.89
C ALA A 220 4.22 18.25 6.22
N THR A 221 5.14 17.81 5.36
CA THR A 221 6.58 18.05 5.50
C THR A 221 6.90 19.55 5.35
N GLU A 222 6.30 20.22 4.37
CA GLU A 222 6.49 21.66 4.15
C GLU A 222 5.95 22.51 5.29
N VAL A 223 4.80 22.12 5.83
CA VAL A 223 4.13 22.87 6.92
C VAL A 223 4.70 22.49 8.30
N ARG A 224 5.65 21.56 8.38
CA ARG A 224 6.22 21.00 9.63
C ARG A 224 5.18 20.54 10.65
N GLN A 225 4.02 20.13 10.17
CA GLN A 225 3.00 19.49 11.00
C GLN A 225 3.38 18.02 11.23
N TRP A 226 3.06 17.48 12.39
CA TRP A 226 3.11 16.06 12.71
C TRP A 226 4.50 15.43 12.88
N GLY A 227 5.58 16.19 13.08
CA GLY A 227 6.93 15.60 13.17
C GLY A 227 7.31 14.89 11.87
N SER A 228 7.28 15.60 10.75
CA SER A 228 7.56 15.04 9.42
C SER A 228 9.05 14.83 9.20
N VAL A 229 9.40 13.75 8.51
CA VAL A 229 10.77 13.45 8.08
C VAL A 229 11.02 14.13 6.74
N SER A 230 12.17 14.80 6.61
CA SER A 230 12.60 15.31 5.30
C SER A 230 12.86 14.14 4.36
N LEU A 231 12.14 14.09 3.24
CA LEU A 231 12.30 13.06 2.21
C LEU A 231 13.04 13.62 1.01
N ASP A 232 13.94 12.80 0.44
CA ASP A 232 14.69 13.16 -0.76
C ASP A 232 14.04 12.65 -2.05
N GLY A 233 13.19 11.63 -1.97
CA GLY A 233 12.49 11.08 -3.12
C GLY A 233 11.63 9.86 -2.76
N PHE A 234 11.03 9.26 -3.78
CA PHE A 234 10.08 8.17 -3.61
C PHE A 234 10.36 6.99 -4.53
N ILE A 235 10.23 5.79 -3.98
CA ILE A 235 10.02 4.58 -4.78
C ILE A 235 8.52 4.48 -5.07
N GLY A 236 8.16 4.70 -6.33
CA GLY A 236 6.78 4.70 -6.80
C GLY A 236 6.19 3.28 -6.83
N PRO A 237 4.91 3.13 -6.47
CA PRO A 237 4.28 1.82 -6.29
C PRO A 237 4.07 1.09 -7.62
N ALA A 238 4.66 -0.09 -7.78
CA ALA A 238 4.58 -0.89 -9.01
C ALA A 238 3.14 -1.24 -9.38
N HIS A 239 2.40 -1.89 -8.48
CA HIS A 239 1.03 -2.36 -8.76
C HIS A 239 0.10 -1.22 -9.16
N VAL A 240 0.08 -0.15 -8.39
CA VAL A 240 -0.73 1.04 -8.66
C VAL A 240 -0.39 1.62 -10.02
N SER A 241 0.90 1.72 -10.32
CA SER A 241 1.38 2.30 -11.59
C SER A 241 1.02 1.47 -12.82
N THR A 242 0.76 0.16 -12.69
CA THR A 242 0.22 -0.64 -13.81
C THR A 242 -1.16 -0.14 -14.25
N ILE A 243 -1.92 0.45 -13.33
CA ILE A 243 -3.26 0.99 -13.60
C ILE A 243 -3.20 2.46 -14.00
N ILE A 244 -2.58 3.31 -13.16
CA ILE A 244 -2.63 4.78 -13.36
C ILE A 244 -1.48 5.32 -14.20
N GLY A 245 -0.45 4.54 -14.46
CA GLY A 245 0.78 4.97 -15.14
C GLY A 245 1.71 5.77 -14.26
N THR A 246 2.75 6.36 -14.88
CA THR A 246 3.71 7.21 -14.17
C THR A 246 3.31 8.69 -14.16
N ARG A 247 2.43 9.13 -15.08
CA ARG A 247 2.01 10.53 -15.24
C ARG A 247 1.51 11.19 -13.96
N PRO A 248 0.71 10.56 -13.08
CA PRO A 248 0.23 11.19 -11.86
C PRO A 248 1.34 11.62 -10.88
N TYR A 249 2.54 11.05 -11.00
CA TYR A 249 3.69 11.39 -10.14
C TYR A 249 4.50 12.59 -10.65
N GLU A 250 4.30 13.01 -11.90
CA GLU A 250 5.01 14.16 -12.50
C GLU A 250 4.82 15.43 -11.66
N ARG A 251 3.62 15.59 -11.09
CA ARG A 251 3.31 16.69 -10.17
C ARG A 251 4.26 16.74 -8.96
N PHE A 252 4.66 15.60 -8.40
CA PHE A 252 5.55 15.57 -7.24
C PHE A 252 6.96 16.01 -7.59
N ALA A 253 7.41 15.65 -8.79
CA ALA A 253 8.68 16.10 -9.31
C ALA A 253 8.68 17.61 -9.62
N GLU A 254 7.60 18.10 -10.22
CA GLU A 254 7.46 19.51 -10.64
C GLU A 254 7.22 20.46 -9.47
N GLU A 255 6.20 20.21 -8.63
CA GLU A 255 5.78 21.10 -7.56
C GLU A 255 6.67 20.98 -6.31
N TYR A 256 6.98 19.74 -5.88
CA TYR A 256 7.71 19.48 -4.63
C TYR A 256 9.19 19.23 -4.84
N ARG A 257 9.66 19.22 -6.08
CA ARG A 257 11.07 18.93 -6.44
C ARG A 257 11.56 17.62 -5.84
N LYS A 258 10.71 16.60 -5.82
CA LYS A 258 11.00 15.26 -5.31
C LYS A 258 11.01 14.24 -6.45
N PRO A 259 12.15 13.58 -6.73
CA PRO A 259 12.22 12.53 -7.74
C PRO A 259 11.36 11.33 -7.33
N VAL A 260 10.77 10.67 -8.32
CA VAL A 260 10.04 9.42 -8.16
C VAL A 260 10.60 8.40 -9.13
N VAL A 261 10.95 7.23 -8.65
CA VAL A 261 11.30 6.09 -9.50
C VAL A 261 10.30 4.97 -9.26
N VAL A 262 9.50 4.64 -10.28
CA VAL A 262 8.59 3.49 -10.22
C VAL A 262 9.41 2.22 -10.37
N ALA A 263 9.33 1.33 -9.38
CA ALA A 263 10.12 0.11 -9.32
C ALA A 263 9.25 -1.15 -9.25
N GLY A 264 9.78 -2.27 -9.75
CA GLY A 264 9.21 -3.59 -9.50
C GLY A 264 9.42 -4.05 -8.05
N PHE A 265 9.06 -5.31 -7.75
CA PHE A 265 9.09 -5.85 -6.38
C PHE A 265 10.26 -6.77 -6.10
N GLU A 266 11.02 -7.11 -7.10
CA GLU A 266 12.18 -7.95 -6.88
C GLU A 266 13.32 -7.13 -6.24
N PRO A 267 14.20 -7.73 -5.45
CA PRO A 267 15.23 -6.98 -4.71
C PRO A 267 16.12 -6.14 -5.62
N LEU A 268 16.43 -6.61 -6.83
CA LEU A 268 17.24 -5.85 -7.78
C LEU A 268 16.48 -4.65 -8.36
N ASP A 269 15.18 -4.75 -8.59
CA ASP A 269 14.33 -3.62 -9.00
C ASP A 269 14.43 -2.49 -7.97
N VAL A 270 14.25 -2.85 -6.68
CA VAL A 270 14.30 -1.89 -5.57
C VAL A 270 15.68 -1.24 -5.45
N MET A 271 16.76 -2.04 -5.52
CA MET A 271 18.14 -1.53 -5.43
C MET A 271 18.48 -0.63 -6.61
N LEU A 272 18.04 -0.97 -7.82
CA LEU A 272 18.23 -0.13 -9.00
C LEU A 272 17.48 1.20 -8.86
N ALA A 273 16.25 1.17 -8.37
CA ALA A 273 15.49 2.39 -8.12
C ALA A 273 16.17 3.30 -7.08
N ILE A 274 16.74 2.73 -6.01
CA ILE A 274 17.53 3.48 -5.03
C ILE A 274 18.74 4.15 -5.69
N LEU A 275 19.48 3.43 -6.53
CA LEU A 275 20.62 3.98 -7.26
C LEU A 275 20.20 5.13 -8.19
N MET A 276 19.07 4.97 -8.90
CA MET A 276 18.52 6.02 -9.78
C MET A 276 18.14 7.26 -8.99
N LEU A 277 17.48 7.09 -7.84
CA LEU A 277 17.12 8.19 -6.93
C LEU A 277 18.36 8.94 -6.42
N ILE A 278 19.39 8.23 -5.95
CA ILE A 278 20.65 8.84 -5.49
C ILE A 278 21.29 9.67 -6.61
N LYS A 279 21.34 9.14 -7.85
CA LYS A 279 21.88 9.85 -9.00
C LYS A 279 21.08 11.13 -9.33
N GLN A 280 19.75 11.08 -9.27
CA GLN A 280 18.91 12.26 -9.48
C GLN A 280 19.15 13.32 -8.42
N VAL A 281 19.16 12.91 -7.14
CA VAL A 281 19.38 13.79 -5.99
C VAL A 281 20.74 14.47 -6.07
N ASN A 282 21.81 13.71 -6.40
CA ASN A 282 23.16 14.25 -6.54
C ASN A 282 23.30 15.26 -7.70
N ALA A 283 22.52 15.04 -8.76
CA ALA A 283 22.49 15.94 -9.93
C ALA A 283 21.52 17.13 -9.74
N GLY A 284 20.85 17.25 -8.59
CA GLY A 284 19.84 18.30 -8.34
C GLY A 284 18.60 18.18 -9.24
N ARG A 285 18.36 16.99 -9.81
CA ARG A 285 17.21 16.70 -10.67
C ARG A 285 16.05 16.15 -9.86
N ALA A 286 14.84 16.40 -10.33
CA ALA A 286 13.61 15.81 -9.80
C ALA A 286 12.74 15.42 -10.98
N LEU A 287 12.85 14.16 -11.41
CA LEU A 287 12.12 13.58 -12.53
C LEU A 287 11.35 12.33 -12.09
N VAL A 288 10.36 11.95 -12.88
CA VAL A 288 9.73 10.63 -12.75
C VAL A 288 10.42 9.68 -13.71
N GLU A 289 11.09 8.67 -13.17
CA GLU A 289 11.70 7.59 -13.95
C GLU A 289 10.95 6.27 -13.72
N ASN A 290 10.99 5.39 -14.69
CA ASN A 290 10.31 4.11 -14.67
C ASN A 290 11.31 2.96 -14.82
N GLU A 291 11.69 2.38 -13.70
CA GLU A 291 12.50 1.16 -13.70
C GLU A 291 11.66 -0.06 -14.14
N PHE A 292 10.38 -0.08 -13.75
CA PHE A 292 9.45 -1.19 -14.03
C PHE A 292 8.82 -1.10 -15.43
N SER A 293 9.59 -0.75 -16.43
CA SER A 293 9.13 -0.52 -17.81
C SER A 293 8.53 -1.77 -18.48
N ARG A 294 8.86 -2.97 -17.98
CA ARG A 294 8.27 -4.24 -18.43
C ARG A 294 6.77 -4.38 -18.15
N ALA A 295 6.21 -3.60 -17.22
CA ALA A 295 4.80 -3.69 -16.81
C ALA A 295 4.10 -2.34 -16.73
N VAL A 296 4.83 -1.24 -16.63
CA VAL A 296 4.28 0.11 -16.42
C VAL A 296 4.58 0.99 -17.61
N THR A 297 3.55 1.70 -18.08
CA THR A 297 3.68 2.76 -19.10
C THR A 297 3.37 4.12 -18.48
N ARG A 298 3.72 5.22 -19.17
CA ARG A 298 3.39 6.58 -18.69
C ARG A 298 1.88 6.80 -18.53
N ALA A 299 1.08 6.25 -19.44
CA ALA A 299 -0.38 6.43 -19.46
C ALA A 299 -1.14 5.41 -18.59
N GLY A 300 -0.51 4.29 -18.20
CA GLY A 300 -1.16 3.20 -17.48
C GLY A 300 -2.13 2.39 -18.35
N ASN A 301 -3.11 1.79 -17.71
CA ASN A 301 -4.11 0.95 -18.36
C ASN A 301 -5.41 1.74 -18.59
N HIS A 302 -5.58 2.28 -19.80
CA HIS A 302 -6.75 3.07 -20.15
C HIS A 302 -8.10 2.33 -20.01
N LYS A 303 -8.13 1.01 -20.29
CA LYS A 303 -9.36 0.22 -20.15
C LYS A 303 -9.77 0.12 -18.66
N ALA A 304 -8.80 -0.11 -17.79
CA ALA A 304 -9.05 -0.17 -16.34
C ALA A 304 -9.47 1.21 -15.80
N GLN A 305 -8.78 2.28 -16.21
CA GLN A 305 -9.13 3.65 -15.82
C GLN A 305 -10.55 4.04 -16.27
N HIS A 306 -10.90 3.72 -17.51
CA HIS A 306 -12.25 3.99 -18.04
C HIS A 306 -13.32 3.24 -17.24
N LEU A 307 -13.15 1.94 -17.03
CA LEU A 307 -14.06 1.12 -16.24
C LEU A 307 -14.27 1.66 -14.82
N VAL A 308 -13.17 2.08 -14.16
CA VAL A 308 -13.26 2.70 -12.83
C VAL A 308 -14.05 3.99 -12.89
N SER A 309 -13.81 4.84 -13.89
CA SER A 309 -14.51 6.12 -14.04
C SER A 309 -16.00 5.99 -14.33
N GLU A 310 -16.45 4.88 -14.93
CA GLU A 310 -17.87 4.59 -15.15
C GLU A 310 -18.61 4.32 -13.82
N VAL A 311 -17.99 3.56 -12.93
CA VAL A 311 -18.64 3.03 -11.71
C VAL A 311 -18.38 3.89 -10.49
N PHE A 312 -17.20 4.50 -10.41
CA PHE A 312 -16.77 5.25 -9.23
C PHE A 312 -16.56 6.73 -9.51
N GLU A 313 -16.63 7.51 -8.45
CA GLU A 313 -16.23 8.91 -8.42
C GLU A 313 -15.45 9.23 -7.15
N LEU A 314 -14.76 10.36 -7.12
CA LEU A 314 -13.96 10.78 -5.96
C LEU A 314 -14.85 11.12 -4.77
N ARG A 315 -14.49 10.63 -3.59
CA ARG A 315 -15.02 11.14 -2.32
C ARG A 315 -14.43 12.51 -2.02
N ARG A 316 -15.24 13.39 -1.47
CA ARG A 316 -14.73 14.71 -1.02
C ARG A 316 -13.67 14.58 0.07
N SER A 317 -13.86 13.67 1.01
CA SER A 317 -12.93 13.37 2.09
C SER A 317 -13.01 11.90 2.49
N PHE A 318 -11.91 11.37 2.97
CA PHE A 318 -11.81 10.03 3.53
C PHE A 318 -10.74 10.01 4.62
N ALA A 319 -11.10 9.42 5.75
CA ALA A 319 -10.15 9.25 6.85
C ALA A 319 -9.14 8.14 6.52
N TRP A 320 -7.87 8.44 6.68
CA TRP A 320 -6.79 7.49 6.60
C TRP A 320 -6.19 7.27 7.99
N ARG A 321 -6.02 6.03 8.38
CA ARG A 321 -5.33 5.75 9.64
C ARG A 321 -3.91 6.32 9.59
N GLY A 322 -3.57 7.09 10.61
CA GLY A 322 -2.27 7.73 10.73
C GLY A 322 -2.05 9.02 9.93
N LEU A 323 -2.89 9.32 8.94
CA LEU A 323 -2.78 10.53 8.11
C LEU A 323 -3.94 11.51 8.33
N GLY A 324 -5.05 11.09 9.00
CA GLY A 324 -6.23 11.91 9.19
C GLY A 324 -7.13 11.98 7.97
N GLU A 325 -7.93 13.04 7.89
CA GLU A 325 -8.87 13.27 6.78
C GLU A 325 -8.14 13.83 5.56
N LEU A 326 -8.18 13.08 4.45
CA LEU A 326 -7.55 13.48 3.20
C LEU A 326 -8.58 13.79 2.12
N PRO A 327 -8.54 14.96 1.49
CA PRO A 327 -9.46 15.31 0.43
C PRO A 327 -9.19 14.50 -0.84
N TYR A 328 -10.25 14.06 -1.50
CA TYR A 328 -10.21 13.37 -2.79
C TYR A 328 -9.28 12.15 -2.85
N SER A 329 -9.13 11.47 -1.72
CA SER A 329 -8.17 10.37 -1.53
C SER A 329 -8.80 8.99 -1.54
N ALA A 330 -10.09 8.89 -1.83
CA ALA A 330 -10.83 7.64 -1.91
C ALA A 330 -11.95 7.72 -2.95
N LEU A 331 -12.48 6.56 -3.29
CA LEU A 331 -13.58 6.42 -4.22
C LEU A 331 -14.90 6.13 -3.51
N ARG A 332 -16.00 6.54 -4.13
CA ARG A 332 -17.36 6.11 -3.82
C ARG A 332 -18.06 5.63 -5.09
N ILE A 333 -19.07 4.82 -4.92
CA ILE A 333 -19.90 4.34 -6.02
C ILE A 333 -20.75 5.51 -6.54
N ARG A 334 -20.83 5.66 -7.87
CA ARG A 334 -21.66 6.70 -8.52
C ARG A 334 -23.13 6.46 -8.27
N GLN A 335 -23.92 7.53 -8.30
CA GLN A 335 -25.37 7.48 -8.10
C GLN A 335 -26.09 6.53 -9.10
N ALA A 336 -25.57 6.37 -10.32
CA ALA A 336 -26.10 5.41 -11.29
C ALA A 336 -26.03 3.94 -10.84
N PHE A 337 -25.20 3.64 -9.84
CA PHE A 337 -25.03 2.32 -9.24
C PHE A 337 -25.37 2.30 -7.74
N ALA A 338 -26.19 3.23 -7.26
CA ALA A 338 -26.52 3.40 -5.84
C ALA A 338 -27.10 2.13 -5.20
N ASP A 339 -27.84 1.32 -5.94
CA ASP A 339 -28.38 0.04 -5.46
C ASP A 339 -27.30 -0.96 -5.04
N PHE A 340 -26.06 -0.77 -5.52
CA PHE A 340 -24.89 -1.58 -5.16
C PHE A 340 -24.02 -0.93 -4.10
N ASP A 341 -24.38 0.25 -3.58
CA ASP A 341 -23.66 0.94 -2.52
C ASP A 341 -24.22 0.54 -1.14
N ALA A 342 -23.44 -0.24 -0.40
CA ALA A 342 -23.87 -0.70 0.93
C ALA A 342 -24.05 0.46 1.92
N GLU A 343 -23.31 1.57 1.79
CA GLU A 343 -23.48 2.74 2.65
C GLU A 343 -24.87 3.36 2.48
N GLN A 344 -25.34 3.48 1.25
CA GLN A 344 -26.67 4.01 0.95
C GLN A 344 -27.77 3.00 1.22
N ARG A 345 -27.58 1.76 0.79
CA ARG A 345 -28.58 0.68 0.89
C ARG A 345 -28.98 0.37 2.33
N PHE A 346 -28.01 0.34 3.26
CA PHE A 346 -28.23 0.03 4.68
C PHE A 346 -28.15 1.25 5.57
N ALA A 347 -28.05 2.45 5.00
CA ALA A 347 -27.92 3.71 5.73
C ALA A 347 -26.80 3.68 6.81
N VAL A 348 -25.75 2.88 6.60
CA VAL A 348 -24.62 2.77 7.53
C VAL A 348 -23.68 3.95 7.38
N ARG A 349 -23.43 4.68 8.47
CA ARG A 349 -22.60 5.90 8.46
C ARG A 349 -21.24 5.64 9.06
N TYR A 350 -20.24 6.31 8.51
CA TYR A 350 -18.90 6.35 9.09
C TYR A 350 -18.89 7.19 10.36
N GLU A 351 -18.28 6.67 11.41
CA GLU A 351 -17.97 7.37 12.64
C GLU A 351 -16.47 7.34 12.87
N ALA A 352 -15.88 8.49 13.17
CA ALA A 352 -14.47 8.60 13.46
C ALA A 352 -14.16 7.95 14.82
N VAL A 353 -13.19 7.04 14.82
CA VAL A 353 -12.75 6.33 16.03
C VAL A 353 -11.24 6.48 16.13
N ALA A 354 -10.76 6.87 17.30
CA ALA A 354 -9.34 6.99 17.58
C ALA A 354 -8.66 5.59 17.62
N ASP A 355 -7.42 5.54 17.15
CA ASP A 355 -6.59 4.36 17.31
C ASP A 355 -6.27 4.07 18.78
N HIS A 356 -5.86 2.83 19.05
CA HIS A 356 -5.41 2.45 20.38
C HIS A 356 -4.25 3.34 20.85
N PRO A 357 -4.30 3.97 22.03
CA PRO A 357 -3.34 5.00 22.44
C PRO A 357 -1.88 4.50 22.54
N ALA A 358 -1.67 3.20 22.73
CA ALA A 358 -0.32 2.62 22.72
C ALA A 358 0.19 2.29 21.30
N CYS A 359 -0.67 2.36 20.28
CA CYS A 359 -0.29 2.05 18.90
C CYS A 359 0.32 3.27 18.21
N GLU A 360 1.53 3.13 17.70
CA GLU A 360 2.26 4.18 16.99
C GLU A 360 2.28 3.98 15.46
N CYS A 361 1.36 3.16 14.91
CA CYS A 361 1.25 2.95 13.46
C CYS A 361 1.21 4.24 12.64
N GLY A 362 0.53 5.26 13.14
CA GLY A 362 0.48 6.56 12.47
C GLY A 362 1.85 7.22 12.31
N ALA A 363 2.73 7.11 13.31
CA ALA A 363 4.10 7.62 13.23
C ALA A 363 4.95 6.78 12.25
N VAL A 364 4.74 5.46 12.24
CA VAL A 364 5.43 4.56 11.30
C VAL A 364 5.02 4.86 9.86
N LEU A 365 3.73 5.01 9.58
CA LEU A 365 3.20 5.30 8.23
C LEU A 365 3.64 6.67 7.69
N ARG A 366 3.99 7.62 8.56
CA ARG A 366 4.56 8.91 8.18
C ARG A 366 6.09 8.92 8.13
N GLY A 367 6.73 7.78 8.41
CA GLY A 367 8.19 7.66 8.43
C GLY A 367 8.88 8.29 9.63
N VAL A 368 8.13 8.75 10.63
CA VAL A 368 8.67 9.39 11.85
C VAL A 368 9.32 8.37 12.78
N LYS A 369 8.84 7.13 12.74
CA LYS A 369 9.37 6.01 13.52
C LYS A 369 9.59 4.78 12.65
N GLN A 370 10.60 3.99 13.01
CA GLN A 370 10.74 2.62 12.54
C GLN A 370 9.84 1.70 13.39
N PRO A 371 9.37 0.56 12.86
CA PRO A 371 8.52 -0.38 13.59
C PRO A 371 9.09 -0.79 14.96
N GLN A 372 10.39 -1.06 15.03
CA GLN A 372 11.10 -1.48 16.25
C GLN A 372 11.13 -0.41 17.35
N GLN A 373 10.96 0.86 17.00
CA GLN A 373 10.88 1.98 17.94
C GLN A 373 9.51 2.12 18.61
N CYS A 374 8.49 1.37 18.14
CA CYS A 374 7.19 1.36 18.78
C CYS A 374 7.23 0.54 20.07
N ARG A 375 6.79 1.13 21.19
CA ARG A 375 6.88 0.55 22.55
C ARG A 375 6.22 -0.81 22.71
N ILE A 376 5.21 -1.11 21.91
CA ILE A 376 4.46 -2.38 21.97
C ILE A 376 4.85 -3.37 20.87
N PHE A 377 5.81 -3.01 20.01
CA PHE A 377 6.26 -3.87 18.91
C PHE A 377 6.88 -5.16 19.43
N GLY A 378 6.44 -6.29 18.88
CA GLY A 378 6.97 -7.62 19.18
C GLY A 378 6.71 -8.13 20.61
N SER A 379 6.12 -7.32 21.47
CA SER A 379 5.72 -7.70 22.84
C SER A 379 4.21 -7.93 22.93
N VAL A 380 3.43 -6.86 23.08
CA VAL A 380 1.95 -6.93 23.12
C VAL A 380 1.36 -6.97 21.71
N CYS A 381 1.97 -6.25 20.76
CA CYS A 381 1.51 -6.19 19.37
C CYS A 381 2.33 -7.16 18.51
N THR A 382 1.72 -8.27 18.13
CA THR A 382 2.28 -9.33 17.29
C THR A 382 1.31 -9.67 16.15
N PRO A 383 1.72 -10.41 15.10
CA PRO A 383 0.80 -10.85 14.05
C PRO A 383 -0.37 -11.68 14.58
N GLU A 384 -0.19 -12.42 15.68
CA GLU A 384 -1.24 -13.22 16.32
C GLU A 384 -2.18 -12.34 17.15
N ASN A 385 -1.68 -11.24 17.73
CA ASN A 385 -2.46 -10.29 18.53
C ASN A 385 -2.20 -8.85 18.06
N PRO A 386 -2.66 -8.46 16.86
CA PRO A 386 -2.41 -7.13 16.34
C PRO A 386 -3.20 -6.07 17.13
N ILE A 387 -2.48 -5.08 17.66
CA ILE A 387 -3.09 -3.88 18.27
C ILE A 387 -3.25 -2.78 17.22
N GLY A 388 -2.33 -2.72 16.26
CA GLY A 388 -2.39 -1.82 15.11
C GLY A 388 -2.52 -2.56 13.79
N SER A 389 -3.12 -1.91 12.80
CA SER A 389 -3.37 -2.50 11.48
C SER A 389 -2.09 -2.84 10.71
N CYS A 390 -0.97 -2.12 10.94
CA CYS A 390 0.32 -2.42 10.30
C CYS A 390 0.92 -3.78 10.71
N MET A 391 0.40 -4.41 11.77
CA MET A 391 0.81 -5.74 12.22
C MET A 391 -0.07 -6.87 11.64
N VAL A 392 -1.14 -6.52 10.90
CA VAL A 392 -2.11 -7.48 10.37
C VAL A 392 -1.66 -8.09 9.06
N SER A 393 -1.29 -7.27 8.10
CA SER A 393 -0.90 -7.69 6.75
C SER A 393 0.61 -7.86 6.65
N SER A 394 1.05 -8.87 5.89
CA SER A 394 2.48 -9.06 5.55
C SER A 394 3.07 -7.89 4.75
N GLU A 395 2.22 -7.04 4.17
CA GLU A 395 2.59 -5.81 3.48
C GLU A 395 2.71 -4.61 4.44
N GLY A 396 2.30 -4.76 5.70
CA GLY A 396 2.43 -3.72 6.71
C GLY A 396 3.85 -3.66 7.27
N ALA A 397 4.36 -2.46 7.48
CA ALA A 397 5.73 -2.25 7.95
C ALA A 397 6.04 -3.04 9.25
N CYS A 398 5.13 -3.00 10.24
CA CYS A 398 5.32 -3.74 11.49
C CYS A 398 5.35 -5.26 11.27
N ALA A 399 4.43 -5.82 10.49
CA ALA A 399 4.38 -7.26 10.24
C ALA A 399 5.60 -7.73 9.43
N ALA A 400 6.02 -6.97 8.42
CA ALA A 400 7.21 -7.26 7.63
C ALA A 400 8.48 -7.28 8.51
N HIS A 401 8.69 -6.25 9.32
CA HIS A 401 9.82 -6.22 10.26
C HIS A 401 9.74 -7.31 11.31
N TYR A 402 8.55 -7.63 11.84
CA TYR A 402 8.38 -8.72 12.79
C TYR A 402 8.76 -10.08 12.19
N SER A 403 8.36 -10.33 10.94
CA SER A 403 8.56 -11.62 10.29
C SER A 403 9.99 -11.83 9.80
N PHE A 404 10.67 -10.78 9.34
CA PHE A 404 11.96 -10.88 8.69
C PHE A 404 13.12 -10.21 9.46
N GLY A 405 12.86 -9.21 10.29
CA GLY A 405 13.88 -8.48 11.04
C GLY A 405 14.56 -9.30 12.17
N ARG A 406 14.04 -10.48 12.49
CA ARG A 406 14.65 -11.37 13.50
C ARG A 406 15.96 -12.01 13.06
N PHE A 407 16.30 -11.93 11.80
CA PHE A 407 17.52 -12.50 11.24
C PHE A 407 18.67 -11.50 11.16
N THR A 408 18.43 -10.26 11.51
CA THR A 408 19.46 -9.23 11.62
C THR A 408 19.83 -9.09 13.10
N ASP A 409 20.90 -9.76 13.55
CA ASP A 409 21.50 -9.62 14.89
C ASP A 409 22.21 -8.26 15.08
N ALA A 410 21.66 -7.20 14.56
CA ALA A 410 22.09 -5.85 14.87
C ALA A 410 21.30 -5.36 16.09
N ALA A 411 21.95 -5.41 17.27
CA ALA A 411 21.50 -4.67 18.43
C ALA A 411 21.16 -3.22 18.01
N PRO A 412 20.03 -2.63 18.48
CA PRO A 412 19.73 -1.24 18.19
C PRO A 412 20.90 -0.39 18.66
N SER A 413 21.57 0.33 17.76
CA SER A 413 22.51 1.36 18.14
C SER A 413 21.74 2.39 18.96
N ALA A 414 22.09 2.52 20.24
CA ALA A 414 21.43 3.42 21.19
C ALA A 414 21.60 4.91 20.87
N ASP A 415 22.27 5.24 19.76
CA ASP A 415 22.70 6.59 19.42
C ASP A 415 22.13 7.15 18.11
N ALA A 416 20.92 6.75 17.72
CA ALA A 416 20.19 7.50 16.70
C ALA A 416 19.32 8.57 17.36
N ASP A 417 19.96 9.59 17.91
CA ASP A 417 19.29 10.84 18.28
C ASP A 417 18.75 11.50 17.00
N PHE A 418 17.45 11.35 16.75
CA PHE A 418 16.76 12.19 15.78
C PHE A 418 16.62 13.60 16.40
N PRO A 419 17.16 14.67 15.76
CA PRO A 419 16.97 16.01 16.27
C PRO A 419 15.49 16.38 16.12
N GLY A 420 14.77 16.46 17.24
CA GLY A 420 13.37 16.92 17.24
C GLY A 420 12.42 16.31 18.25
N SER A 421 12.87 15.56 19.24
CA SER A 421 12.01 15.22 20.37
C SER A 421 11.86 16.44 21.27
N PRO A 422 10.63 16.96 21.54
CA PRO A 422 10.46 17.98 22.56
C PRO A 422 10.83 17.40 23.93
N GLN A 423 11.82 18.00 24.57
CA GLN A 423 12.11 17.74 25.97
C GLN A 423 10.87 18.10 26.78
N ALA A 424 10.34 17.15 27.53
CA ALA A 424 9.35 17.41 28.55
C ALA A 424 10.03 18.27 29.64
N SER A 425 9.73 19.58 29.64
CA SER A 425 10.02 20.44 30.75
C SER A 425 9.12 20.07 31.93
N GLY A 426 9.72 19.84 33.07
CA GLY A 426 9.20 19.42 34.34
C GLY A 426 8.10 20.28 34.95
#